data_c4cdc1ddb2fb1c82c2ada63e05f0fdcd
#
_entry.id   c4cdc1ddb2fb1c82c2ada63e05f0fdcd
#
_cell.length_a   1.000
_cell.length_b   1.000
_cell.length_c   1.000
_cell.angle_alpha   90.00
_cell.angle_beta   90.00
_cell.angle_gamma   90.00
#
_symmetry.space_group_name_H-M   'P 1'
#
loop_
_entity.id
_entity.type
_entity.pdbx_description
1 polymer ?
#
loop_
_entity_poly.entity_id
_entity_poly.type
_entity_poly.pdbx_seq_one_letter_code
_entity_poly.pdbx_strand_id
1 'polypeptide(L)'
;ARPAVAQGAETREKPAKHAPAQETPARVIARRTGDKPAERVPLILETSDASGYHLIDSGAGEKLEQYGPYRIVRPEAQALWPRNLPDSVWEKADAIFTGDTDEDGMGRWRFPGAVLGETWPMQLLNTEFHGRFTSFRHVGVFPEQLAHWSWVKEPVEAAGRPLKVLNLFGYTGVASLIAARAGAEVTHVDA
;
A
#
# COMPACT_ATOMS: atom_id res chain seq x y z
N ALA A 1 -17.23 -47.80 -51.75
CA ALA A 1 -16.48 -46.72 -52.42
C ALA A 1 -16.59 -45.43 -51.61
N ARG A 2 -15.50 -45.00 -51.01
CA ARG A 2 -15.37 -43.69 -50.32
C ARG A 2 -14.68 -42.74 -51.30
N PRO A 3 -15.11 -41.50 -51.45
CA PRO A 3 -14.36 -40.53 -52.23
C PRO A 3 -13.21 -39.92 -51.43
N ALA A 4 -12.10 -39.69 -52.11
CA ALA A 4 -10.88 -39.07 -51.59
C ALA A 4 -11.08 -37.57 -51.34
N VAL A 5 -10.63 -37.09 -50.15
CA VAL A 5 -10.59 -35.68 -49.82
C VAL A 5 -9.24 -35.12 -50.29
N ALA A 6 -9.29 -34.12 -51.18
CA ALA A 6 -8.13 -33.37 -51.64
C ALA A 6 -7.60 -32.47 -50.51
N GLN A 7 -6.30 -32.60 -50.20
CA GLN A 7 -5.56 -31.69 -49.29
C GLN A 7 -5.19 -30.41 -50.07
N GLY A 8 -5.83 -29.30 -49.70
CA GLY A 8 -5.41 -27.97 -50.14
C GLY A 8 -4.15 -27.52 -49.41
N ALA A 9 -3.12 -27.19 -50.14
CA ALA A 9 -1.87 -26.62 -49.64
C ALA A 9 -2.10 -25.13 -49.25
N GLU A 10 -2.13 -24.82 -47.96
CA GLU A 10 -2.08 -23.45 -47.48
C GLU A 10 -0.64 -22.90 -47.60
N THR A 11 -0.47 -21.95 -48.49
CA THR A 11 0.75 -21.15 -48.63
C THR A 11 0.83 -20.19 -47.44
N ARG A 12 1.71 -20.46 -46.47
CA ARG A 12 2.05 -19.53 -45.38
C ARG A 12 2.79 -18.32 -45.95
N GLU A 13 2.12 -17.18 -45.98
CA GLU A 13 2.76 -15.88 -46.17
C GLU A 13 3.75 -15.61 -45.05
N LYS A 14 4.99 -15.27 -45.43
CA LYS A 14 6.04 -14.82 -44.46
C LYS A 14 5.66 -13.44 -43.90
N PRO A 15 5.74 -13.22 -42.60
CA PRO A 15 5.48 -11.91 -42.03
C PRO A 15 6.47 -10.87 -42.58
N ALA A 16 5.93 -9.74 -42.97
CA ALA A 16 6.68 -8.58 -43.46
C ALA A 16 7.73 -8.14 -42.41
N LYS A 17 8.96 -7.88 -42.86
CA LYS A 17 10.03 -7.35 -42.03
C LYS A 17 9.59 -5.99 -41.51
N HIS A 18 9.51 -5.87 -40.18
CA HIS A 18 9.32 -4.57 -39.52
C HIS A 18 10.40 -3.59 -39.99
N ALA A 19 9.98 -2.44 -40.46
CA ALA A 19 10.89 -1.30 -40.67
C ALA A 19 11.57 -0.93 -39.34
N PRO A 20 12.86 -0.53 -39.34
CA PRO A 20 13.50 -0.13 -38.10
C PRO A 20 12.79 1.08 -37.53
N ALA A 21 12.44 1.00 -36.23
CA ALA A 21 11.86 2.10 -35.48
C ALA A 21 12.84 3.28 -35.55
N GLN A 22 12.34 4.46 -35.97
CA GLN A 22 13.12 5.69 -35.88
C GLN A 22 13.44 5.95 -34.42
N GLU A 23 14.73 5.87 -34.05
CA GLU A 23 15.18 6.23 -32.71
C GLU A 23 14.90 7.73 -32.49
N THR A 24 13.95 8.02 -31.62
CA THR A 24 13.73 9.37 -31.13
C THR A 24 14.97 9.79 -30.34
N PRO A 25 15.64 10.89 -30.70
CA PRO A 25 16.85 11.29 -30.00
C PRO A 25 16.58 11.43 -28.50
N ALA A 26 17.41 10.79 -27.67
CA ALA A 26 17.29 10.86 -26.23
C ALA A 26 17.29 12.32 -25.77
N ARG A 27 16.23 12.77 -25.11
CA ARG A 27 16.11 14.12 -24.57
C ARG A 27 17.18 14.30 -23.50
N VAL A 28 18.25 15.01 -23.81
CA VAL A 28 19.27 15.37 -22.83
C VAL A 28 18.65 16.33 -21.83
N ILE A 29 18.39 15.84 -20.63
CA ILE A 29 17.95 16.66 -19.51
C ILE A 29 19.17 17.46 -19.04
N ALA A 30 19.21 18.75 -19.35
CA ALA A 30 20.25 19.64 -18.86
C ALA A 30 20.24 19.63 -17.32
N ARG A 31 21.41 19.34 -16.71
CA ARG A 31 21.55 19.49 -15.26
C ARG A 31 21.32 20.95 -14.90
N ARG A 32 20.42 21.20 -13.95
CA ARG A 32 20.27 22.52 -13.36
C ARG A 32 21.62 22.90 -12.71
N THR A 33 22.30 23.86 -13.27
CA THR A 33 23.41 24.57 -12.64
C THR A 33 22.78 25.67 -11.81
N GLY A 34 22.72 25.49 -10.52
CA GLY A 34 22.19 26.48 -9.57
C GLY A 34 22.92 26.36 -8.25
N ASP A 35 22.78 27.35 -7.41
CA ASP A 35 23.33 27.38 -6.08
C ASP A 35 22.93 26.13 -5.30
N LYS A 36 23.79 25.69 -4.37
CA LYS A 36 23.45 24.59 -3.46
C LYS A 36 22.10 24.89 -2.84
N PRO A 37 21.18 23.90 -2.77
CA PRO A 37 19.94 24.10 -2.04
C PRO A 37 20.26 24.56 -0.64
N ALA A 38 19.43 25.45 -0.10
CA ALA A 38 19.48 25.86 1.28
C ALA A 38 19.56 24.66 2.23
N GLU A 39 20.08 24.85 3.40
CA GLU A 39 20.26 23.81 4.42
C GLU A 39 19.04 22.89 4.51
N ARG A 40 19.26 21.57 4.41
CA ARG A 40 18.19 20.60 4.54
C ARG A 40 17.81 20.51 6.01
N VAL A 41 16.68 21.05 6.35
CA VAL A 41 16.07 20.83 7.65
C VAL A 41 15.37 19.47 7.62
N PRO A 42 15.72 18.52 8.50
CA PRO A 42 15.00 17.25 8.57
C PRO A 42 13.54 17.51 8.97
N LEU A 43 12.60 16.95 8.22
CA LEU A 43 11.18 16.97 8.54
C LEU A 43 10.81 15.62 9.15
N ILE A 44 10.39 15.63 10.41
CA ILE A 44 9.85 14.45 11.09
C ILE A 44 8.33 14.49 10.91
N LEU A 45 7.79 13.46 10.25
CA LEU A 45 6.36 13.26 10.11
C LEU A 45 5.91 12.21 11.12
N GLU A 46 4.88 12.53 11.86
CA GLU A 46 4.29 11.63 12.84
C GLU A 46 2.88 11.24 12.39
N THR A 47 2.55 9.96 12.55
CA THR A 47 1.19 9.49 12.37
C THR A 47 0.43 9.79 13.64
N SER A 48 -0.44 10.79 13.58
CA SER A 48 -1.38 11.08 14.67
C SER A 48 -2.50 10.05 14.70
N ASP A 49 -3.14 9.91 15.86
CA ASP A 49 -4.35 9.12 16.00
C ASP A 49 -5.40 9.54 14.96
N ALA A 50 -5.93 8.58 14.26
CA ALA A 50 -6.97 8.79 13.28
C ALA A 50 -8.19 7.93 13.63
N SER A 51 -9.35 8.31 13.15
CA SER A 51 -10.62 7.64 13.48
C SER A 51 -10.66 6.13 13.18
N GLY A 52 -9.74 5.61 12.41
CA GLY A 52 -9.69 4.18 12.05
C GLY A 52 -8.38 3.48 12.42
N TYR A 53 -7.41 4.21 12.99
CA TYR A 53 -6.14 3.65 13.38
C TYR A 53 -5.54 4.36 14.60
N HIS A 54 -4.96 3.58 15.50
CA HIS A 54 -4.28 4.07 16.69
C HIS A 54 -3.18 3.10 17.13
N LEU A 55 -1.96 3.59 17.36
CA LEU A 55 -0.90 2.82 18.00
C LEU A 55 -1.11 2.87 19.51
N ILE A 56 -1.48 1.75 20.11
CA ILE A 56 -1.80 1.65 21.55
C ILE A 56 -0.51 1.55 22.38
N ASP A 57 0.41 0.67 21.96
CA ASP A 57 1.69 0.44 22.64
C ASP A 57 2.67 -0.25 21.69
N SER A 58 3.97 -0.19 22.05
CA SER A 58 5.02 -0.95 21.38
C SER A 58 6.12 -1.32 22.35
N GLY A 59 6.78 -2.44 22.12
CA GLY A 59 7.89 -2.92 22.93
C GLY A 59 8.06 -4.43 22.86
N ALA A 60 9.20 -4.91 23.33
CA ALA A 60 9.57 -6.31 23.33
C ALA A 60 9.45 -6.97 21.94
N GLY A 61 9.78 -6.24 20.87
CA GLY A 61 9.73 -6.73 19.50
C GLY A 61 8.34 -6.76 18.86
N GLU A 62 7.34 -6.14 19.49
CA GLU A 62 5.96 -6.14 19.02
C GLU A 62 5.31 -4.77 19.12
N LYS A 63 4.19 -4.60 18.43
CA LYS A 63 3.28 -3.47 18.56
C LYS A 63 1.84 -3.91 18.70
N LEU A 64 1.12 -3.22 19.58
CA LEU A 64 -0.31 -3.34 19.79
C LEU A 64 -1.00 -2.15 19.16
N GLU A 65 -1.86 -2.40 18.19
CA GLU A 65 -2.49 -1.39 17.35
C GLU A 65 -4.00 -1.60 17.29
N GLN A 66 -4.73 -0.50 17.14
CA GLN A 66 -6.15 -0.53 16.81
C GLN A 66 -6.32 -0.35 15.30
N TYR A 67 -7.00 -1.27 14.64
CA TYR A 67 -7.39 -1.21 13.23
C TYR A 67 -8.91 -1.31 13.10
N GLY A 68 -9.57 -0.18 13.00
CA GLY A 68 -11.03 -0.14 13.07
C GLY A 68 -11.55 -0.76 14.37
N PRO A 69 -12.38 -1.81 14.33
CA PRO A 69 -12.92 -2.43 15.54
C PRO A 69 -11.92 -3.34 16.28
N TYR A 70 -10.79 -3.74 15.66
CA TYR A 70 -9.94 -4.79 16.18
C TYR A 70 -8.61 -4.29 16.75
N ARG A 71 -8.22 -4.87 17.88
CA ARG A 71 -6.88 -4.76 18.46
C ARG A 71 -6.00 -5.87 17.92
N ILE A 72 -4.88 -5.49 17.34
CA ILE A 72 -4.00 -6.40 16.61
C ILE A 72 -2.59 -6.31 17.19
N VAL A 73 -1.98 -7.46 17.48
CA VAL A 73 -0.56 -7.56 17.82
C VAL A 73 0.20 -8.06 16.60
N ARG A 74 1.26 -7.35 16.27
CA ARG A 74 2.15 -7.69 15.15
C ARG A 74 3.61 -7.54 15.56
N PRO A 75 4.55 -8.32 14.96
CA PRO A 75 5.97 -8.14 15.19
C PRO A 75 6.45 -6.77 14.70
N GLU A 76 7.33 -6.15 15.49
CA GLU A 76 8.05 -4.93 15.18
C GLU A 76 9.49 -5.04 15.69
N ALA A 77 10.39 -5.48 14.83
CA ALA A 77 11.78 -5.79 15.20
C ALA A 77 12.54 -4.57 15.78
N GLN A 78 12.10 -3.36 15.48
CA GLN A 78 12.73 -2.14 15.97
C GLN A 78 12.27 -1.73 17.37
N ALA A 79 11.19 -2.30 17.89
CA ALA A 79 10.66 -2.01 19.22
C ALA A 79 11.45 -2.76 20.33
N LEU A 80 12.73 -2.40 20.51
CA LEU A 80 13.65 -3.07 21.45
C LEU A 80 13.45 -2.66 22.92
N TRP A 81 12.61 -1.67 23.18
CA TRP A 81 12.28 -1.19 24.52
C TRP A 81 11.24 -2.10 25.19
N PRO A 82 11.09 -2.03 26.52
CA PRO A 82 10.01 -2.72 27.22
C PRO A 82 8.64 -2.15 26.83
N ARG A 83 7.60 -2.98 26.90
CA ARG A 83 6.21 -2.51 26.80
C ARG A 83 5.90 -1.49 27.90
N ASN A 84 5.18 -0.42 27.57
CA ASN A 84 4.76 0.59 28.54
C ASN A 84 3.49 0.18 29.28
N LEU A 85 2.60 -0.54 28.60
CA LEU A 85 1.33 -0.98 29.16
C LEU A 85 1.45 -2.40 29.76
N PRO A 86 0.67 -2.70 30.81
CA PRO A 86 0.69 -4.03 31.42
C PRO A 86 0.16 -5.10 30.47
N ASP A 87 0.60 -6.34 30.66
CA ASP A 87 0.21 -7.49 29.84
C ASP A 87 -1.30 -7.66 29.71
N SER A 88 -2.07 -7.32 30.77
CA SER A 88 -3.53 -7.35 30.74
C SER A 88 -4.19 -6.46 29.67
N VAL A 89 -3.46 -5.49 29.10
CA VAL A 89 -3.92 -4.69 27.96
C VAL A 89 -3.61 -5.40 26.65
N TRP A 90 -2.44 -6.01 26.56
CA TRP A 90 -2.00 -6.78 25.39
C TRP A 90 -2.82 -8.08 25.22
N GLU A 91 -3.19 -8.73 26.33
CA GLU A 91 -4.05 -9.93 26.34
C GLU A 91 -5.45 -9.70 25.76
N LYS A 92 -5.88 -8.43 25.65
CA LYS A 92 -7.15 -8.04 25.03
C LYS A 92 -7.07 -7.91 23.49
N ALA A 93 -5.97 -8.35 22.89
CA ALA A 93 -5.85 -8.37 21.45
C ALA A 93 -6.84 -9.35 20.82
N ASP A 94 -7.53 -8.90 19.78
CA ASP A 94 -8.49 -9.70 19.01
C ASP A 94 -7.77 -10.63 18.02
N ALA A 95 -6.62 -10.19 17.51
CA ALA A 95 -5.79 -10.94 16.58
C ALA A 95 -4.31 -10.76 16.88
N ILE A 96 -3.54 -11.83 16.79
CA ILE A 96 -2.09 -11.85 17.01
C ILE A 96 -1.44 -12.53 15.82
N PHE A 97 -0.53 -11.85 15.15
CA PHE A 97 0.26 -12.46 14.09
C PHE A 97 1.40 -13.30 14.69
N THR A 98 1.47 -14.53 14.25
CA THR A 98 2.51 -15.51 14.65
C THR A 98 3.24 -15.95 13.41
N GLY A 99 4.46 -15.48 13.21
CA GLY A 99 5.26 -15.79 12.04
C GLY A 99 6.64 -15.20 12.16
N ASP A 100 7.37 -15.23 11.07
CA ASP A 100 8.70 -14.66 11.00
C ASP A 100 8.65 -13.14 11.16
N THR A 101 9.68 -12.58 11.77
CA THR A 101 9.86 -11.14 11.96
C THR A 101 10.34 -10.44 10.70
N ASP A 102 10.79 -11.19 9.69
CA ASP A 102 11.18 -10.64 8.40
C ASP A 102 9.98 -9.99 7.68
N GLU A 103 10.24 -8.93 6.92
CA GLU A 103 9.17 -8.17 6.25
C GLU A 103 8.34 -9.03 5.31
N ASP A 104 8.96 -10.00 4.64
CA ASP A 104 8.33 -10.96 3.73
C ASP A 104 7.93 -12.26 4.42
N GLY A 105 8.08 -12.35 5.76
CA GLY A 105 7.82 -13.55 6.54
C GLY A 105 6.34 -13.94 6.51
N MET A 106 6.07 -15.13 6.00
CA MET A 106 4.74 -15.73 6.08
C MET A 106 4.45 -16.19 7.51
N GLY A 107 3.20 -15.99 7.93
CA GLY A 107 2.75 -16.38 9.25
C GLY A 107 1.27 -16.68 9.29
N ARG A 108 0.74 -16.75 10.49
CA ARG A 108 -0.67 -17.03 10.74
C ARG A 108 -1.23 -16.07 11.77
N TRP A 109 -2.47 -15.72 11.58
CA TRP A 109 -3.24 -14.99 12.58
C TRP A 109 -3.83 -15.97 13.60
N ARG A 110 -3.59 -15.71 14.87
CA ARG A 110 -4.23 -16.36 15.98
C ARG A 110 -5.30 -15.43 16.56
N PHE A 111 -6.47 -15.94 16.81
CA PHE A 111 -7.60 -15.23 17.39
C PHE A 111 -7.84 -15.76 18.81
N PRO A 112 -7.43 -15.03 19.87
CA PRO A 112 -7.58 -15.50 21.25
C PRO A 112 -9.03 -15.68 21.70
N GLY A 113 -9.93 -14.87 21.13
CA GLY A 113 -11.37 -14.96 21.37
C GLY A 113 -12.12 -15.66 20.24
N ALA A 114 -13.15 -15.01 19.72
CA ALA A 114 -13.90 -15.52 18.56
C ALA A 114 -13.07 -15.43 17.28
N VAL A 115 -13.25 -16.38 16.37
CA VAL A 115 -12.65 -16.32 15.03
C VAL A 115 -13.25 -15.14 14.28
N LEU A 116 -12.39 -14.24 13.80
CA LEU A 116 -12.79 -13.04 13.07
C LEU A 116 -12.98 -13.36 11.58
N GLY A 117 -13.78 -12.53 10.89
CA GLY A 117 -13.90 -12.57 9.45
C GLY A 117 -12.59 -12.21 8.76
N GLU A 118 -12.43 -12.65 7.52
CA GLU A 118 -11.22 -12.37 6.72
C GLU A 118 -11.02 -10.86 6.49
N THR A 119 -12.11 -10.10 6.37
CA THR A 119 -12.10 -8.65 6.12
C THR A 119 -13.01 -7.92 7.09
N TRP A 120 -12.71 -6.64 7.32
CA TRP A 120 -13.54 -5.74 8.13
C TRP A 120 -13.52 -4.31 7.58
N PRO A 121 -14.58 -3.52 7.80
CA PRO A 121 -14.61 -2.13 7.35
C PRO A 121 -13.64 -1.28 8.18
N MET A 122 -12.96 -0.39 7.48
CA MET A 122 -12.07 0.63 8.02
C MET A 122 -12.35 1.99 7.38
N GLN A 123 -11.99 3.06 8.08
CA GLN A 123 -12.08 4.41 7.56
C GLN A 123 -10.83 5.20 7.96
N LEU A 124 -10.18 5.86 6.99
CA LEU A 124 -9.09 6.81 7.21
C LEU A 124 -9.30 8.03 6.33
N LEU A 125 -9.08 9.24 6.86
CA LEU A 125 -9.26 10.50 6.13
C LEU A 125 -10.62 10.57 5.39
N ASN A 126 -11.69 10.13 6.05
CA ASN A 126 -13.05 10.03 5.49
C ASN A 126 -13.17 9.08 4.28
N THR A 127 -12.23 8.20 4.07
CA THR A 127 -12.24 7.21 2.99
C THR A 127 -12.45 5.82 3.57
N GLU A 128 -13.47 5.12 3.08
CA GLU A 128 -13.81 3.76 3.50
C GLU A 128 -13.08 2.72 2.65
N PHE A 129 -12.60 1.68 3.30
CA PHE A 129 -11.96 0.52 2.68
C PHE A 129 -12.04 -0.68 3.63
N HIS A 130 -11.50 -1.82 3.23
CA HIS A 130 -11.48 -3.01 4.07
C HIS A 130 -10.04 -3.36 4.51
N GLY A 131 -9.86 -3.54 5.82
CA GLY A 131 -8.74 -4.29 6.35
C GLY A 131 -8.91 -5.77 6.04
N ARG A 132 -7.81 -6.52 5.96
CA ARG A 132 -7.84 -7.94 5.63
C ARG A 132 -6.74 -8.71 6.35
N PHE A 133 -7.08 -9.84 6.96
CA PHE A 133 -6.10 -10.81 7.44
C PHE A 133 -5.58 -11.65 6.27
N THR A 134 -4.27 -11.64 6.08
CA THR A 134 -3.58 -12.40 5.03
C THR A 134 -2.54 -13.32 5.65
N SER A 135 -1.80 -14.07 4.84
CA SER A 135 -0.64 -14.84 5.32
C SER A 135 0.55 -13.96 5.74
N PHE A 136 0.45 -12.66 5.56
CA PHE A 136 1.46 -11.68 5.97
C PHE A 136 0.98 -10.88 7.19
N ARG A 137 1.94 -10.24 7.89
CA ARG A 137 1.65 -9.37 9.03
C ARG A 137 0.90 -8.08 8.68
N HIS A 138 0.88 -7.72 7.40
CA HIS A 138 0.18 -6.52 6.93
C HIS A 138 -1.31 -6.79 6.72
N VAL A 139 -2.12 -5.82 7.11
CA VAL A 139 -3.59 -5.93 7.09
C VAL A 139 -4.23 -5.13 5.96
N GLY A 140 -3.48 -4.89 4.89
CA GLY A 140 -3.99 -4.18 3.71
C GLY A 140 -3.80 -2.67 3.75
N VAL A 141 -3.22 -2.11 4.81
CA VAL A 141 -2.97 -0.68 4.94
C VAL A 141 -1.68 -0.41 5.71
N PHE A 142 -1.02 0.68 5.37
CA PHE A 142 0.18 1.21 6.03
C PHE A 142 -0.17 2.54 6.69
N PRO A 143 -0.61 2.55 7.96
CA PRO A 143 -1.07 3.77 8.63
C PRO A 143 0.01 4.85 8.77
N GLU A 144 1.28 4.48 8.78
CA GLU A 144 2.42 5.40 8.77
C GLU A 144 2.43 6.33 7.54
N GLN A 145 1.69 5.99 6.50
CA GLN A 145 1.51 6.83 5.31
C GLN A 145 0.44 7.92 5.48
N LEU A 146 -0.28 7.96 6.60
CA LEU A 146 -1.35 8.94 6.85
C LEU A 146 -0.89 10.39 6.66
N ALA A 147 0.31 10.72 7.12
CA ALA A 147 0.87 12.06 6.96
C ALA A 147 1.08 12.42 5.49
N HIS A 148 1.55 11.47 4.65
CA HIS A 148 1.71 11.66 3.22
C HIS A 148 0.35 11.77 2.50
N TRP A 149 -0.62 10.96 2.90
CA TRP A 149 -1.96 11.01 2.31
C TRP A 149 -2.68 12.32 2.63
N SER A 150 -2.53 12.82 3.86
CA SER A 150 -3.03 14.14 4.25
C SER A 150 -2.39 15.24 3.41
N TRP A 151 -1.06 15.17 3.25
CA TRP A 151 -0.31 16.12 2.43
C TRP A 151 -0.74 16.10 0.95
N VAL A 152 -1.06 14.95 0.39
CA VAL A 152 -1.57 14.84 -1.00
C VAL A 152 -3.00 15.37 -1.10
N LYS A 153 -3.85 15.09 -0.10
CA LYS A 153 -5.26 15.49 -0.07
C LYS A 153 -5.42 17.02 -0.10
N GLU A 154 -4.67 17.73 0.72
CA GLU A 154 -4.78 19.20 0.87
C GLU A 154 -4.62 19.97 -0.45
N PRO A 155 -3.54 19.83 -1.24
CA PRO A 155 -3.39 20.56 -2.51
C PRO A 155 -4.40 20.10 -3.57
N VAL A 156 -4.88 18.85 -3.52
CA VAL A 156 -5.92 18.38 -4.44
C VAL A 156 -7.25 19.10 -4.15
N GLU A 157 -7.65 19.19 -2.89
CA GLU A 157 -8.87 19.93 -2.49
C GLU A 157 -8.75 21.43 -2.77
N ALA A 158 -7.57 22.02 -2.54
CA ALA A 158 -7.34 23.45 -2.73
C ALA A 158 -7.25 23.89 -4.21
N ALA A 159 -7.04 22.96 -5.13
CA ALA A 159 -6.77 23.30 -6.54
C ALA A 159 -7.96 23.91 -7.28
N GLY A 160 -9.21 23.70 -6.81
CA GLY A 160 -10.43 24.17 -7.48
C GLY A 160 -10.68 23.56 -8.87
N ARG A 161 -9.91 22.53 -9.25
CA ARG A 161 -10.03 21.76 -10.49
C ARG A 161 -9.46 20.37 -10.28
N PRO A 162 -9.87 19.35 -11.08
CA PRO A 162 -9.27 18.04 -11.00
C PRO A 162 -7.76 18.09 -11.28
N LEU A 163 -6.95 17.52 -10.39
CA LEU A 163 -5.53 17.27 -10.59
C LEU A 163 -5.34 15.83 -11.05
N LYS A 164 -4.34 15.61 -11.92
CA LYS A 164 -3.94 14.26 -12.32
C LYS A 164 -2.90 13.75 -11.33
N VAL A 165 -3.21 12.65 -10.67
CA VAL A 165 -2.35 11.98 -9.69
C VAL A 165 -1.95 10.61 -10.22
N LEU A 166 -0.66 10.35 -10.27
CA LEU A 166 -0.09 9.04 -10.56
C LEU A 166 0.38 8.42 -9.26
N ASN A 167 -0.25 7.31 -8.86
CA ASN A 167 0.16 6.51 -7.70
C ASN A 167 0.89 5.26 -8.20
N LEU A 168 2.20 5.23 -8.00
CA LEU A 168 3.06 4.07 -8.28
C LEU A 168 3.25 3.25 -7.00
N PHE A 169 3.32 1.93 -7.15
CA PHE A 169 3.38 1.00 -6.02
C PHE A 169 2.16 1.18 -5.11
N GLY A 170 1.00 1.20 -5.74
CA GLY A 170 -0.26 1.62 -5.12
C GLY A 170 -0.81 0.67 -4.07
N TYR A 171 -0.26 -0.55 -3.97
CA TYR A 171 -0.67 -1.60 -3.03
C TYR A 171 -2.18 -1.86 -3.12
N THR A 172 -2.90 -1.83 -1.99
CA THR A 172 -4.35 -2.01 -1.95
C THR A 172 -5.17 -0.82 -2.44
N GLY A 173 -4.50 0.30 -2.78
CA GLY A 173 -5.14 1.47 -3.38
C GLY A 173 -5.65 2.53 -2.40
N VAL A 174 -5.40 2.43 -1.10
CA VAL A 174 -5.90 3.41 -0.12
C VAL A 174 -5.48 4.84 -0.46
N ALA A 175 -4.21 5.06 -0.83
CA ALA A 175 -3.73 6.37 -1.28
C ALA A 175 -4.49 6.89 -2.52
N SER A 176 -4.77 6.00 -3.48
CA SER A 176 -5.54 6.33 -4.68
C SER A 176 -6.98 6.71 -4.36
N LEU A 177 -7.62 5.98 -3.44
CA LEU A 177 -8.99 6.28 -3.00
C LEU A 177 -9.07 7.64 -2.30
N ILE A 178 -8.09 7.96 -1.44
CA ILE A 178 -8.02 9.25 -0.74
C ILE A 178 -7.85 10.40 -1.73
N ALA A 179 -6.93 10.27 -2.71
CA ALA A 179 -6.73 11.29 -3.73
C ALA A 179 -7.95 11.47 -4.64
N ALA A 180 -8.59 10.38 -5.06
CA ALA A 180 -9.81 10.41 -5.87
C ALA A 180 -10.97 11.05 -5.10
N ARG A 181 -11.16 10.73 -3.82
CA ARG A 181 -12.16 11.36 -2.97
C ARG A 181 -11.93 12.85 -2.77
N ALA A 182 -10.67 13.29 -2.77
CA ALA A 182 -10.30 14.71 -2.75
C ALA A 182 -10.59 15.45 -4.07
N GLY A 183 -10.94 14.73 -5.14
CA GLY A 183 -11.29 15.30 -6.45
C GLY A 183 -10.22 15.12 -7.53
N ALA A 184 -9.23 14.25 -7.33
CA ALA A 184 -8.21 13.97 -8.34
C ALA A 184 -8.68 12.95 -9.39
N GLU A 185 -8.14 13.08 -10.61
CA GLU A 185 -8.11 12.02 -11.62
C GLU A 185 -6.90 11.12 -11.33
N VAL A 186 -7.14 9.90 -10.83
CA VAL A 186 -6.05 9.04 -10.35
C VAL A 186 -5.73 7.94 -11.34
N THR A 187 -4.44 7.78 -11.65
CA THR A 187 -3.90 6.58 -12.28
C THR A 187 -3.20 5.75 -11.20
N HIS A 188 -3.73 4.56 -10.93
CA HIS A 188 -3.18 3.61 -9.97
C HIS A 188 -2.37 2.54 -10.70
N VAL A 189 -1.14 2.29 -10.24
CA VAL A 189 -0.24 1.28 -10.80
C VAL A 189 0.34 0.44 -9.67
N ASP A 190 0.16 -0.85 -9.77
CA ASP A 190 0.76 -1.86 -8.88
C ASP A 190 1.16 -3.10 -9.67
N ALA A 191 1.98 -3.98 -9.09
CA ALA A 191 2.48 -5.20 -9.76
C ALA A 191 1.50 -6.38 -9.59
#